data_60c44fb359e96ac685e04113504b7738
#
_entry.id   60c44fb359e96ac685e04113504b7738
#
_cell.length_a   1.000
_cell.length_b   1.000
_cell.length_c   1.000
_cell.angle_alpha   90.00
_cell.angle_beta   90.00
_cell.angle_gamma   90.00
#
_symmetry.space_group_name_H-M   'P 1'
#
loop_
_entity.id
_entity.type
_entity.pdbx_description
1 polymer ?
#
loop_
_entity_poly.entity_id
_entity_poly.type
_entity_poly.pdbx_seq_one_letter_code
_entity_poly.pdbx_strand_id
1 'polypeptide(L)'
;VSETGGSTLKKADVTEYIVDDNDTAKLEAGMKEIFTKARFEPVSGGRQVRKNWRELKGEIVDSLESGGGIPEEVRWEIEDILMEKNVSYVVFAYFDVGVPDVDSATGNQIVNVALTVAEITRLGDSDPVSLGTISGVQMRGKGSSNDIAKNNAINLVSKKTAEKLVALINSKGIN
;
A
#
# COMPACT_ATOMS: atom_id res chain seq x y z
N VAL A 1 -15.91 -2.12 -14.61
CA VAL A 1 -15.52 -1.78 -14.65
C VAL A 1 -14.89 -1.36 -14.48
N SER A 2 -14.46 -1.10 -14.39
CA SER A 2 -13.90 -0.63 -14.22
C SER A 2 -13.52 0.05 -14.42
N GLU A 3 -13.40 0.55 -14.59
CA GLU A 3 -13.19 1.18 -14.80
C GLU A 3 -12.57 1.79 -14.92
N THR A 4 -12.11 2.14 -15.23
CA THR A 4 -11.78 2.81 -15.58
C THR A 4 -10.94 3.42 -15.28
N GLY A 5 -10.32 3.57 -15.83
CA GLY A 5 -9.34 4.22 -15.61
C GLY A 5 -9.28 4.82 -14.44
N GLY A 6 -9.00 4.57 -13.75
CA GLY A 6 -9.10 5.14 -12.64
C GLY A 6 -10.33 5.24 -12.24
N SER A 7 -10.89 5.02 -13.01
CA SER A 7 -12.04 5.06 -12.81
C SER A 7 -12.46 4.49 -11.71
N THR A 8 -13.34 4.54 -11.49
CA THR A 8 -14.13 3.99 -10.55
C THR A 8 -13.90 2.57 -10.41
N LEU A 9 -13.10 2.23 -9.51
CA LEU A 9 -12.86 0.86 -9.21
C LEU A 9 -14.03 0.27 -8.47
N LYS A 10 -14.37 -0.92 -8.79
CA LYS A 10 -15.43 -1.62 -8.14
C LYS A 10 -15.00 -1.98 -6.72
N LYS A 11 -15.92 -1.94 -5.81
CA LYS A 11 -15.68 -2.39 -4.44
C LYS A 11 -15.10 -3.79 -4.37
N ALA A 12 -15.59 -4.69 -5.21
CA ALA A 12 -15.08 -6.05 -5.26
C ALA A 12 -13.61 -6.13 -5.62
N ASP A 13 -13.16 -5.27 -6.54
CA ASP A 13 -11.75 -5.23 -6.92
C ASP A 13 -10.87 -4.78 -5.75
N VAL A 14 -11.33 -3.77 -5.01
CA VAL A 14 -10.63 -3.30 -3.82
C VAL A 14 -10.54 -4.39 -2.77
N THR A 15 -11.64 -5.09 -2.54
CA THR A 15 -11.70 -6.17 -1.55
C THR A 15 -10.76 -7.32 -1.92
N GLU A 16 -10.80 -7.77 -3.14
CA GLU A 16 -9.93 -8.83 -3.62
C GLU A 16 -8.46 -8.46 -3.45
N TYR A 17 -8.11 -7.25 -3.80
CA TYR A 17 -6.76 -6.77 -3.70
C TYR A 17 -6.26 -6.74 -2.25
N ILE A 18 -7.05 -6.23 -1.34
CA ILE A 18 -6.67 -6.09 0.06
C ILE A 18 -6.44 -7.45 0.73
N VAL A 19 -7.18 -8.46 0.33
CA VAL A 19 -7.07 -9.80 0.91
C VAL A 19 -6.09 -10.72 0.17
N ASP A 20 -5.58 -10.31 -0.97
CA ASP A 20 -4.58 -11.08 -1.71
C ASP A 20 -3.20 -10.89 -1.08
N ASP A 21 -2.78 -11.88 -0.33
CA ASP A 21 -1.51 -11.85 0.38
C ASP A 21 -0.31 -11.81 -0.58
N ASN A 22 -0.44 -12.38 -1.78
CA ASN A 22 0.63 -12.33 -2.77
C ASN A 22 0.83 -10.92 -3.32
N ASP A 23 -0.24 -10.22 -3.64
CA ASP A 23 -0.16 -8.85 -4.13
C ASP A 23 0.37 -7.92 -3.03
N THR A 24 -0.09 -8.11 -1.79
CA THR A 24 0.41 -7.36 -0.64
C THR A 24 1.91 -7.57 -0.44
N ALA A 25 2.38 -8.81 -0.52
CA ALA A 25 3.79 -9.13 -0.38
C ALA A 25 4.65 -8.46 -1.47
N LYS A 26 4.15 -8.41 -2.71
CA LYS A 26 4.84 -7.76 -3.82
C LYS A 26 4.88 -6.24 -3.67
N LEU A 27 3.80 -5.64 -3.19
CA LEU A 27 3.75 -4.21 -2.87
C LEU A 27 4.77 -3.87 -1.78
N GLU A 28 4.78 -4.64 -0.71
CA GLU A 28 5.77 -4.47 0.36
C GLU A 28 7.20 -4.59 -0.16
N ALA A 29 7.46 -5.58 -1.01
CA ALA A 29 8.79 -5.81 -1.56
C ALA A 29 9.28 -4.62 -2.39
N GLY A 30 8.40 -4.06 -3.24
CA GLY A 30 8.75 -2.89 -4.05
C GLY A 30 8.99 -1.64 -3.21
N MET A 31 8.19 -1.42 -2.19
CA MET A 31 8.37 -0.30 -1.26
C MET A 31 9.65 -0.47 -0.44
N LYS A 32 9.92 -1.67 0.07
CA LYS A 32 11.13 -1.97 0.83
C LYS A 32 12.39 -1.69 0.05
N GLU A 33 12.41 -2.01 -1.24
CA GLU A 33 13.57 -1.73 -2.09
C GLU A 33 13.91 -0.24 -2.08
N ILE A 34 12.93 0.62 -2.24
CA ILE A 34 13.13 2.07 -2.26
C ILE A 34 13.51 2.61 -0.89
N PHE A 35 12.85 2.16 0.18
CA PHE A 35 13.20 2.57 1.53
C PHE A 35 14.62 2.14 1.90
N THR A 36 15.04 0.94 1.50
CA THR A 36 16.40 0.46 1.73
C THR A 36 17.42 1.32 0.99
N LYS A 37 17.16 1.68 -0.26
CA LYS A 37 18.01 2.59 -1.02
C LYS A 37 18.13 3.97 -0.36
N ALA A 38 17.08 4.40 0.33
CA ALA A 38 17.05 5.65 1.09
C ALA A 38 17.63 5.50 2.50
N ARG A 39 18.23 4.36 2.81
CA ARG A 39 18.91 4.04 4.08
C ARG A 39 17.96 3.85 5.28
N PHE A 40 16.74 3.48 5.02
CA PHE A 40 15.85 2.98 6.05
C PHE A 40 16.01 1.47 6.22
N GLU A 41 15.54 0.94 7.33
CA GLU A 41 15.49 -0.49 7.60
C GLU A 41 14.02 -0.95 7.62
N PRO A 42 13.41 -1.15 6.44
CA PRO A 42 11.98 -1.48 6.37
C PRO A 42 11.71 -2.91 6.84
N VAL A 43 10.63 -3.05 7.58
CA VAL A 43 10.13 -4.34 8.05
C VAL A 43 8.65 -4.47 7.71
N SER A 44 8.17 -5.72 7.58
CA SER A 44 6.75 -5.94 7.36
C SER A 44 5.96 -5.70 8.64
N GLY A 45 4.97 -4.80 8.58
CA GLY A 45 4.10 -4.48 9.71
C GLY A 45 3.35 -5.71 10.22
N GLY A 46 2.82 -6.52 9.33
CA GLY A 46 2.12 -7.74 9.70
C GLY A 46 3.01 -8.73 10.46
N ARG A 47 4.28 -8.82 10.10
CA ARG A 47 5.24 -9.65 10.82
C ARG A 47 5.57 -9.10 12.21
N GLN A 48 5.58 -7.79 12.39
CA GLN A 48 5.81 -7.17 13.68
C GLN A 48 4.62 -7.35 14.61
N VAL A 49 3.42 -7.19 14.10
CA VAL A 49 2.16 -7.37 14.86
C VAL A 49 1.89 -8.85 15.15
N ARG A 50 2.33 -9.75 14.28
CA ARG A 50 2.30 -11.21 14.48
C ARG A 50 0.88 -11.79 14.66
N LYS A 51 0.65 -12.47 15.79
CA LYS A 51 -0.56 -13.25 16.00
C LYS A 51 -1.86 -12.45 15.96
N ASN A 52 -1.80 -11.18 16.28
CA ASN A 52 -2.97 -10.32 16.25
C ASN A 52 -3.27 -9.82 14.82
N TRP A 53 -2.32 -10.01 13.91
CA TRP A 53 -2.43 -9.44 12.56
C TRP A 53 -3.66 -9.91 11.79
N ARG A 54 -4.01 -11.19 11.93
CA ARG A 54 -5.17 -11.73 11.21
C ARG A 54 -6.47 -11.02 11.61
N GLU A 55 -6.65 -10.79 12.89
CA GLU A 55 -7.84 -10.13 13.42
C GLU A 55 -7.87 -8.65 13.02
N LEU A 56 -6.78 -7.93 13.27
CA LEU A 56 -6.66 -6.53 12.91
C LEU A 56 -6.82 -6.29 11.42
N LYS A 57 -6.23 -7.16 10.60
CA LYS A 57 -6.39 -7.11 9.14
C LYS A 57 -7.85 -7.30 8.74
N GLY A 58 -8.57 -8.22 9.39
CA GLY A 58 -10.00 -8.43 9.15
C GLY A 58 -10.80 -7.17 9.42
N GLU A 59 -10.57 -6.52 10.54
CA GLU A 59 -11.26 -5.27 10.87
C GLU A 59 -10.95 -4.15 9.87
N ILE A 60 -9.72 -4.06 9.40
CA ILE A 60 -9.33 -3.11 8.37
C ILE A 60 -10.09 -3.38 7.06
N VAL A 61 -10.11 -4.63 6.63
CA VAL A 61 -10.80 -5.04 5.40
C VAL A 61 -12.29 -4.72 5.49
N ASP A 62 -12.95 -5.11 6.58
CA ASP A 62 -14.38 -4.86 6.79
C ASP A 62 -14.69 -3.36 6.74
N SER A 63 -13.85 -2.54 7.34
CA SER A 63 -14.02 -1.09 7.33
C SER A 63 -13.84 -0.51 5.92
N LEU A 64 -12.83 -0.97 5.19
CA LEU A 64 -12.59 -0.52 3.81
C LEU A 64 -13.73 -0.93 2.88
N GLU A 65 -14.27 -2.13 3.03
CA GLU A 65 -15.44 -2.58 2.27
C GLU A 65 -16.65 -1.69 2.51
N SER A 66 -16.78 -1.16 3.71
CA SER A 66 -17.86 -0.26 4.09
C SER A 66 -17.60 1.20 3.68
N GLY A 67 -16.48 1.48 3.02
CA GLY A 67 -16.11 2.82 2.59
C GLY A 67 -15.40 3.65 3.65
N GLY A 68 -14.99 3.04 4.76
CA GLY A 68 -14.21 3.67 5.81
C GLY A 68 -12.71 3.60 5.56
N GLY A 69 -11.93 4.07 6.52
CA GLY A 69 -10.48 3.89 6.57
C GLY A 69 -10.10 2.85 7.61
N ILE A 70 -8.87 2.89 8.10
CA ILE A 70 -8.48 2.05 9.23
C ILE A 70 -9.26 2.51 10.46
N PRO A 71 -9.93 1.60 11.17
CA PRO A 71 -10.56 1.95 12.44
C PRO A 71 -9.52 2.50 13.41
N GLU A 72 -9.89 3.53 14.15
CA GLU A 72 -8.96 4.25 15.02
C GLU A 72 -8.36 3.34 16.09
N GLU A 73 -9.17 2.48 16.66
CA GLU A 73 -8.71 1.52 17.68
C GLU A 73 -7.68 0.53 17.13
N VAL A 74 -7.90 0.07 15.89
CA VAL A 74 -6.95 -0.81 15.20
C VAL A 74 -5.63 -0.08 14.95
N ARG A 75 -5.72 1.17 14.52
CA ARG A 75 -4.54 2.01 14.30
C ARG A 75 -3.73 2.15 15.58
N TRP A 76 -4.36 2.48 16.68
CA TRP A 76 -3.71 2.63 17.98
C TRP A 76 -3.02 1.34 18.43
N GLU A 77 -3.70 0.20 18.28
CA GLU A 77 -3.12 -1.08 18.65
C GLU A 77 -1.86 -1.40 17.83
N ILE A 78 -1.92 -1.16 16.51
CA ILE A 78 -0.76 -1.37 15.65
C ILE A 78 0.39 -0.43 16.04
N GLU A 79 0.10 0.84 16.26
CA GLU A 79 1.10 1.84 16.63
C GLU A 79 1.75 1.50 17.96
N ASP A 80 0.98 1.10 18.95
CA ASP A 80 1.49 0.70 20.26
C ASP A 80 2.45 -0.50 20.16
N ILE A 81 2.05 -1.53 19.41
CA ILE A 81 2.90 -2.70 19.19
C ILE A 81 4.21 -2.31 18.51
N LEU A 82 4.13 -1.44 17.50
CA LEU A 82 5.31 -1.01 16.77
C LEU A 82 6.23 -0.12 17.62
N MET A 83 5.67 0.72 18.47
CA MET A 83 6.45 1.54 19.40
C MET A 83 7.21 0.67 20.41
N GLU A 84 6.58 -0.38 20.92
CA GLU A 84 7.25 -1.35 21.82
C GLU A 84 8.44 -2.04 21.14
N LYS A 85 8.43 -2.12 19.82
CA LYS A 85 9.50 -2.72 19.01
C LYS A 85 10.52 -1.70 18.49
N ASN A 86 10.43 -0.48 18.95
CA ASN A 86 11.31 0.62 18.53
C ASN A 86 11.26 0.91 17.04
N VAL A 87 10.10 0.75 16.43
CA VAL A 87 9.87 1.15 15.04
C VAL A 87 9.66 2.67 15.02
N SER A 88 10.38 3.36 14.15
CA SER A 88 10.37 4.84 14.10
C SER A 88 9.26 5.41 13.22
N TYR A 89 8.83 4.67 12.22
CA TYR A 89 7.79 5.11 11.28
C TYR A 89 6.88 3.96 10.92
N VAL A 90 5.61 4.25 10.71
CA VAL A 90 4.67 3.30 10.13
C VAL A 90 4.03 3.90 8.89
N VAL A 91 3.89 3.08 7.86
CA VAL A 91 3.20 3.43 6.63
C VAL A 91 1.97 2.55 6.51
N PHE A 92 0.82 3.17 6.32
CA PHE A 92 -0.40 2.50 5.91
C PHE A 92 -0.69 2.91 4.47
N ALA A 93 -0.75 1.95 3.59
CA ALA A 93 -0.99 2.22 2.18
C ALA A 93 -2.07 1.29 1.62
N TYR A 94 -3.00 1.87 0.88
CA TYR A 94 -4.09 1.15 0.23
C TYR A 94 -3.96 1.29 -1.27
N PHE A 95 -4.00 0.16 -1.94
CA PHE A 95 -3.90 0.11 -3.39
C PHE A 95 -5.14 -0.54 -3.97
N ASP A 96 -5.44 -0.16 -5.16
CA ASP A 96 -6.60 -0.63 -5.90
C ASP A 96 -6.11 -1.24 -7.21
N VAL A 97 -6.50 -2.49 -7.46
CA VAL A 97 -6.09 -3.22 -8.66
C VAL A 97 -7.25 -3.22 -9.64
N GLY A 98 -7.02 -2.62 -10.79
CA GLY A 98 -8.03 -2.54 -11.83
C GLY A 98 -8.27 -3.87 -12.54
N VAL A 99 -9.40 -3.94 -13.22
CA VAL A 99 -9.76 -5.09 -14.03
C VAL A 99 -8.79 -5.18 -15.22
N PRO A 100 -8.31 -6.38 -15.56
CA PRO A 100 -7.46 -6.57 -16.74
C PRO A 100 -8.18 -6.15 -18.02
N ASP A 101 -7.42 -5.58 -18.93
CA ASP A 101 -7.87 -5.19 -20.26
C ASP A 101 -6.85 -5.68 -21.31
N VAL A 102 -7.17 -5.55 -22.56
CA VAL A 102 -6.32 -5.98 -23.68
C VAL A 102 -5.94 -4.77 -24.53
N ASP A 103 -4.64 -4.64 -24.77
CA ASP A 103 -4.14 -3.66 -25.74
C ASP A 103 -4.47 -4.16 -27.16
N SER A 104 -5.40 -3.51 -27.80
CA SER A 104 -5.87 -3.91 -29.14
C SER A 104 -4.78 -3.86 -30.19
N ALA A 105 -3.74 -3.06 -30.01
CA ALA A 105 -2.64 -2.93 -30.96
C ALA A 105 -1.62 -4.06 -30.85
N THR A 106 -1.37 -4.54 -29.63
CA THR A 106 -0.32 -5.52 -29.35
C THR A 106 -0.84 -6.87 -28.89
N GLY A 107 -2.10 -6.94 -28.46
CA GLY A 107 -2.66 -8.14 -27.83
C GLY A 107 -2.17 -8.39 -26.41
N ASN A 108 -1.35 -7.51 -25.85
CA ASN A 108 -0.88 -7.63 -24.49
C ASN A 108 -2.00 -7.36 -23.49
N GLN A 109 -1.91 -8.01 -22.35
CA GLN A 109 -2.75 -7.70 -21.19
C GLN A 109 -2.27 -6.40 -20.55
N ILE A 110 -3.23 -5.63 -20.04
CA ILE A 110 -2.97 -4.36 -19.35
C ILE A 110 -3.67 -4.43 -18.00
N VAL A 111 -2.97 -4.04 -16.95
CA VAL A 111 -3.54 -3.88 -15.62
C VAL A 111 -3.10 -2.53 -15.07
N ASN A 112 -4.04 -1.77 -14.53
CA ASN A 112 -3.76 -0.53 -13.82
C ASN A 112 -3.82 -0.78 -12.32
N VAL A 113 -2.84 -0.27 -11.59
CA VAL A 113 -2.85 -0.28 -10.13
C VAL A 113 -2.71 1.15 -9.64
N ALA A 114 -3.59 1.55 -8.75
CA ALA A 114 -3.63 2.90 -8.20
C ALA A 114 -3.40 2.88 -6.70
N LEU A 115 -2.63 3.86 -6.23
CA LEU A 115 -2.58 4.15 -4.81
C LEU A 115 -3.82 4.98 -4.44
N THR A 116 -4.66 4.44 -3.58
CA THR A 116 -5.79 5.20 -3.05
C THR A 116 -5.30 6.25 -2.07
N VAL A 117 -4.56 5.82 -1.06
CA VAL A 117 -3.92 6.70 -0.09
C VAL A 117 -2.77 5.97 0.59
N ALA A 118 -1.71 6.69 0.90
CA ALA A 118 -0.67 6.24 1.80
C ALA A 118 -0.47 7.30 2.87
N GLU A 119 -0.40 6.86 4.11
CA GLU A 119 -0.18 7.72 5.26
C GLU A 119 1.11 7.29 5.93
N ILE A 120 1.91 8.26 6.35
CA ILE A 120 3.11 7.98 7.13
C ILE A 120 3.03 8.69 8.48
N THR A 121 3.30 7.94 9.53
CA THR A 121 3.29 8.41 10.90
C THR A 121 4.64 8.16 11.55
N ARG A 122 5.16 9.16 12.24
CA ARG A 122 6.35 9.00 13.07
C ARG A 122 5.95 8.48 14.43
N LEU A 123 6.61 7.42 14.83
CA LEU A 123 6.48 6.83 16.16
C LEU A 123 7.70 7.24 17.00
N GLY A 124 7.51 7.43 18.30
CA GLY A 124 8.59 7.85 19.17
C GLY A 124 8.22 7.64 20.63
N ASP A 125 8.88 8.37 21.51
CA ASP A 125 8.64 8.28 22.95
C ASP A 125 7.37 9.02 23.39
N SER A 126 6.80 9.81 22.50
CA SER A 126 5.56 10.54 22.71
C SER A 126 4.48 10.04 21.76
N ASP A 127 3.34 10.71 21.73
CA ASP A 127 2.24 10.36 20.85
C ASP A 127 2.67 10.29 19.39
N PRO A 128 2.11 9.37 18.59
CA PRO A 128 2.36 9.28 17.17
C PRO A 128 2.03 10.60 16.45
N VAL A 129 2.87 10.97 15.50
CA VAL A 129 2.71 12.23 14.74
C VAL A 129 2.58 11.92 13.26
N SER A 130 1.43 12.27 12.67
CA SER A 130 1.24 12.15 11.24
C SER A 130 2.18 13.11 10.50
N LEU A 131 2.93 12.58 9.55
CA LEU A 131 3.80 13.40 8.70
C LEU A 131 3.09 13.85 7.43
N GLY A 132 2.04 13.17 7.06
CA GLY A 132 1.24 13.50 5.89
C GLY A 132 0.74 12.29 5.14
N THR A 133 0.05 12.58 4.06
CA THR A 133 -0.53 11.57 3.18
C THR A 133 -0.17 11.85 1.74
N ILE A 134 -0.14 10.80 0.93
CA ILE A 134 -0.03 10.92 -0.52
C ILE A 134 -1.14 10.11 -1.18
N SER A 135 -1.53 10.50 -2.37
CA SER A 135 -2.54 9.82 -3.18
C SER A 135 -2.28 10.10 -4.66
N GLY A 136 -3.12 9.52 -5.51
CA GLY A 136 -3.10 9.86 -6.93
C GLY A 136 -1.96 9.24 -7.74
N VAL A 137 -1.23 8.27 -7.19
CA VAL A 137 -0.24 7.52 -7.96
C VAL A 137 -0.95 6.38 -8.68
N GLN A 138 -0.80 6.32 -9.99
CA GLN A 138 -1.38 5.23 -10.79
C GLN A 138 -0.36 4.77 -11.81
N MET A 139 -0.21 3.47 -11.95
CA MET A 139 0.71 2.86 -12.89
C MET A 139 0.01 1.78 -13.70
N ARG A 140 0.43 1.68 -14.95
CA ARG A 140 -0.06 0.68 -15.89
C ARG A 140 1.02 -0.35 -16.12
N GLY A 141 0.69 -1.62 -15.95
CA GLY A 141 1.54 -2.73 -16.32
C GLY A 141 1.04 -3.40 -17.59
N LYS A 142 1.96 -3.87 -18.41
CA LYS A 142 1.68 -4.65 -19.60
C LYS A 142 2.40 -5.99 -19.51
N GLY A 143 1.83 -7.01 -20.09
CA GLY A 143 2.43 -8.33 -20.14
C GLY A 143 1.68 -9.30 -21.02
N SER A 144 2.27 -10.45 -21.26
CA SER A 144 1.66 -11.51 -22.06
C SER A 144 0.51 -12.22 -21.33
N SER A 145 0.39 -12.03 -20.04
CA SER A 145 -0.71 -12.55 -19.23
C SER A 145 -1.15 -11.49 -18.21
N ASN A 146 -2.34 -11.71 -17.64
CA ASN A 146 -2.86 -10.83 -16.59
C ASN A 146 -1.92 -10.76 -15.39
N ASP A 147 -1.35 -11.89 -14.98
CA ASP A 147 -0.44 -11.93 -13.83
C ASP A 147 0.84 -11.14 -14.09
N ILE A 148 1.41 -11.27 -15.26
CA ILE A 148 2.61 -10.49 -15.64
C ILE A 148 2.28 -9.00 -15.68
N ALA A 149 1.17 -8.62 -16.29
CA ALA A 149 0.73 -7.24 -16.37
C ALA A 149 0.50 -6.65 -14.96
N LYS A 150 -0.20 -7.40 -14.10
CA LYS A 150 -0.45 -7.00 -12.72
C LYS A 150 0.85 -6.84 -11.93
N ASN A 151 1.75 -7.81 -12.01
CA ASN A 151 3.02 -7.76 -11.32
C ASN A 151 3.87 -6.56 -11.76
N ASN A 152 3.87 -6.25 -13.05
CA ASN A 152 4.57 -5.08 -13.58
C ASN A 152 3.97 -3.78 -13.02
N ALA A 153 2.64 -3.66 -12.99
CA ALA A 153 1.97 -2.51 -12.42
C ALA A 153 2.26 -2.35 -10.93
N ILE A 154 2.19 -3.44 -10.17
CA ILE A 154 2.48 -3.46 -8.73
C ILE A 154 3.91 -3.00 -8.46
N ASN A 155 4.87 -3.51 -9.23
CA ASN A 155 6.26 -3.12 -9.07
C ASN A 155 6.46 -1.61 -9.31
N LEU A 156 5.82 -1.06 -10.30
CA LEU A 156 5.93 0.37 -10.61
C LEU A 156 5.25 1.24 -9.55
N VAL A 157 4.01 0.92 -9.18
CA VAL A 157 3.24 1.74 -8.24
C VAL A 157 3.82 1.71 -6.83
N SER A 158 4.29 0.55 -6.39
CA SER A 158 4.90 0.41 -5.06
C SER A 158 6.18 1.23 -4.93
N LYS A 159 7.03 1.18 -5.93
CA LYS A 159 8.28 1.96 -5.96
C LYS A 159 8.00 3.46 -6.02
N LYS A 160 7.07 3.88 -6.87
CA LYS A 160 6.71 5.29 -6.99
C LYS A 160 6.09 5.83 -5.71
N THR A 161 5.25 5.04 -5.06
CA THR A 161 4.67 5.38 -3.76
C THR A 161 5.75 5.58 -2.71
N ALA A 162 6.69 4.64 -2.61
CA ALA A 162 7.78 4.74 -1.66
C ALA A 162 8.70 5.94 -1.93
N GLU A 163 9.00 6.25 -3.20
CA GLU A 163 9.76 7.45 -3.56
C GLU A 163 9.09 8.72 -3.05
N LYS A 164 7.78 8.81 -3.21
CA LYS A 164 7.02 9.98 -2.72
C LYS A 164 6.99 10.04 -1.19
N LEU A 165 6.90 8.90 -0.52
CA LEU A 165 6.94 8.85 0.94
C LEU A 165 8.32 9.26 1.47
N VAL A 166 9.39 8.80 0.86
CA VAL A 166 10.75 9.21 1.21
C VAL A 166 10.92 10.72 1.04
N ALA A 167 10.44 11.28 -0.07
CA ALA A 167 10.47 12.72 -0.31
C ALA A 167 9.68 13.48 0.76
N LEU A 168 8.55 12.96 1.18
CA LEU A 168 7.74 13.56 2.25
C LEU A 168 8.48 13.56 3.58
N ILE A 169 9.12 12.45 3.96
CA ILE A 169 9.93 12.37 5.18
C ILE A 169 11.05 13.40 5.12
N ASN A 170 11.78 13.47 4.02
CA ASN A 170 12.89 14.41 3.84
C ASN A 170 12.41 15.88 3.91
N SER A 171 11.24 16.18 3.35
CA SER A 171 10.69 17.54 3.38
C SER A 171 10.31 18.01 4.78
N LYS A 172 10.10 17.08 5.70
CA LYS A 172 9.81 17.40 7.10
C LYS A 172 11.08 17.60 7.94
N GLY A 173 12.26 17.51 7.35
CA GLY A 173 13.52 17.68 8.05
C GLY A 173 13.84 16.59 9.04
N ILE A 174 13.27 15.42 8.84
CA ILE A 174 13.44 14.27 9.75
C ILE A 174 14.38 13.29 9.07
N ASN A 175 15.63 13.35 9.45
CA ASN A 175 16.69 12.49 8.90
C ASN A 175 17.40 11.79 10.06
#